data_111ad65499d6973ae94a7fedd01b6a94
#
_entry.id   111ad65499d6973ae94a7fedd01b6a94
#
_cell.length_a   1.000
_cell.length_b   1.000
_cell.length_c   1.000
_cell.angle_alpha   90.00
_cell.angle_beta   90.00
_cell.angle_gamma   90.00
#
_symmetry.space_group_name_H-M   'P 1'
#
loop_
_entity.id
_entity.type
_entity.pdbx_description
1 polymer ?
#
loop_
_entity_poly.entity_id
_entity_poly.type
_entity_poly.pdbx_seq_one_letter_code
_entity_poly.pdbx_strand_id
1 'polypeptide(L)'
;MSPTPTLLIVDDSRMSRMLIRAIITQLRPGWQLLEAASGDEALKVVAEQMPQFVSMDMNMPGISGLEAAGRIRIHHPEIRIALCTANIQETVQQGAAIAGLHFIKKPITEESIGKMVACFEQ
;
A
#
# COMPACT_ATOMS: atom_id res chain seq x y z
N MET A 1 12.53 16.96 14.80
CA MET A 1 11.78 15.73 15.05
C MET A 1 10.91 15.40 13.83
N SER A 2 11.05 14.20 13.29
CA SER A 2 10.27 13.80 12.13
C SER A 2 8.81 13.54 12.54
N PRO A 3 7.84 13.98 11.75
CA PRO A 3 6.45 13.66 12.03
C PRO A 3 6.21 12.14 11.95
N THR A 4 5.25 11.66 12.70
CA THR A 4 4.85 10.27 12.65
C THR A 4 4.31 9.94 11.26
N PRO A 5 4.81 8.89 10.60
CA PRO A 5 4.29 8.53 9.28
C PRO A 5 2.83 8.11 9.32
N THR A 6 2.15 8.39 8.22
CA THR A 6 0.78 7.94 7.98
C THR A 6 0.80 6.92 6.85
N LEU A 7 0.24 5.74 7.10
CA LEU A 7 0.11 4.66 6.12
C LEU A 7 -1.37 4.51 5.75
N LEU A 8 -1.66 4.52 4.45
CA LEU A 8 -2.98 4.18 3.94
C LEU A 8 -2.99 2.72 3.52
N ILE A 9 -3.92 1.95 4.08
CA ILE A 9 -4.11 0.54 3.78
C ILE A 9 -5.30 0.41 2.83
N VAL A 10 -5.05 -0.01 1.59
CA VAL A 10 -6.07 -0.14 0.55
C VAL A 10 -6.28 -1.62 0.22
N ASP A 11 -7.46 -2.13 0.50
CA ASP A 11 -7.84 -3.52 0.24
C ASP A 11 -9.36 -3.60 0.32
N ASP A 12 -10.01 -4.29 -0.60
CA ASP A 12 -11.47 -4.44 -0.59
C ASP A 12 -11.94 -5.41 0.50
N SER A 13 -11.04 -6.20 1.06
CA SER A 13 -11.35 -7.13 2.15
C SER A 13 -11.11 -6.45 3.49
N ARG A 14 -12.18 -6.30 4.26
CA ARG A 14 -12.09 -5.75 5.61
C ARG A 14 -11.17 -6.60 6.49
N MET A 15 -11.25 -7.93 6.33
CA MET A 15 -10.40 -8.85 7.09
C MET A 15 -8.92 -8.61 6.79
N SER A 16 -8.59 -8.42 5.51
CA SER A 16 -7.20 -8.14 5.11
C SER A 16 -6.72 -6.83 5.70
N ARG A 17 -7.55 -5.78 5.66
CA ARG A 17 -7.19 -4.49 6.26
C ARG A 17 -6.95 -4.62 7.77
N MET A 18 -7.81 -5.36 8.46
CA MET A 18 -7.65 -5.59 9.90
C MET A 18 -6.34 -6.31 10.21
N LEU A 19 -6.00 -7.33 9.41
CA LEU A 19 -4.78 -8.09 9.61
C LEU A 19 -3.53 -7.22 9.38
N ILE A 20 -3.51 -6.45 8.30
CA ILE A 20 -2.40 -5.54 8.01
C ILE A 20 -2.26 -4.52 9.14
N ARG A 21 -3.39 -3.92 9.56
CA ARG A 21 -3.40 -2.94 10.66
C ARG A 21 -2.81 -3.54 11.93
N ALA A 22 -3.21 -4.75 12.29
CA ALA A 22 -2.73 -5.40 13.50
C ALA A 22 -1.21 -5.61 13.46
N ILE A 23 -0.70 -6.08 12.34
CA ILE A 23 0.73 -6.33 12.18
C ILE A 23 1.52 -5.03 12.22
N ILE A 24 1.07 -4.02 11.48
CA ILE A 24 1.76 -2.71 11.46
C ILE A 24 1.75 -2.07 12.84
N THR A 25 0.63 -2.14 13.55
CA THR A 25 0.53 -1.59 14.90
C THR A 25 1.54 -2.25 15.84
N GLN A 26 1.78 -3.54 15.65
CA GLN A 26 2.76 -4.29 16.44
C GLN A 26 4.20 -3.89 16.08
N LEU A 27 4.49 -3.72 14.79
CA LEU A 27 5.84 -3.38 14.31
C LEU A 27 6.18 -1.91 14.50
N ARG A 28 5.19 -1.03 14.32
CA ARG A 28 5.36 0.43 14.36
C ARG A 28 4.18 1.07 15.09
N PRO A 29 4.12 0.96 16.41
CA PRO A 29 2.94 1.40 17.17
C PRO A 29 2.64 2.90 17.07
N GLY A 30 3.61 3.71 16.66
CA GLY A 30 3.41 5.15 16.54
C GLY A 30 2.82 5.60 15.20
N TRP A 31 2.75 4.72 14.20
CA TRP A 31 2.26 5.11 12.87
C TRP A 31 0.75 5.37 12.89
N GLN A 32 0.32 6.41 12.15
CA GLN A 32 -1.09 6.63 11.90
C GLN A 32 -1.54 5.75 10.74
N LEU A 33 -2.70 5.09 10.90
CA LEU A 33 -3.20 4.17 9.89
C LEU A 33 -4.56 4.65 9.37
N LEU A 34 -4.67 4.73 8.05
CA LEU A 34 -5.91 5.04 7.33
C LEU A 34 -6.30 3.83 6.50
N GLU A 35 -7.57 3.73 6.13
CA GLU A 35 -8.06 2.61 5.32
C GLU A 35 -8.91 3.11 4.16
N ALA A 36 -8.86 2.37 3.06
CA ALA A 36 -9.72 2.55 1.91
C ALA A 36 -10.09 1.18 1.35
N ALA A 37 -11.33 1.05 0.87
CA ALA A 37 -11.85 -0.23 0.39
C ALA A 37 -11.81 -0.36 -1.14
N SER A 38 -11.33 0.65 -1.84
CA SER A 38 -11.27 0.65 -3.31
C SER A 38 -10.18 1.60 -3.79
N GLY A 39 -9.82 1.47 -5.06
CA GLY A 39 -8.86 2.38 -5.68
C GLY A 39 -9.40 3.81 -5.74
N ASP A 40 -10.67 3.98 -6.07
CA ASP A 40 -11.29 5.30 -6.13
C ASP A 40 -11.29 5.97 -4.75
N GLU A 41 -11.62 5.23 -3.71
CA GLU A 41 -11.58 5.76 -2.34
C GLU A 41 -10.15 6.10 -1.95
N ALA A 42 -9.17 5.27 -2.35
CA ALA A 42 -7.76 5.54 -2.08
C ALA A 42 -7.31 6.85 -2.69
N LEU A 43 -7.72 7.15 -3.93
CA LEU A 43 -7.37 8.41 -4.58
C LEU A 43 -7.91 9.60 -3.81
N LYS A 44 -9.12 9.51 -3.28
CA LYS A 44 -9.72 10.58 -2.46
C LYS A 44 -8.96 10.77 -1.15
N VAL A 45 -8.65 9.68 -0.46
CA VAL A 45 -7.92 9.74 0.81
C VAL A 45 -6.53 10.34 0.60
N VAL A 46 -5.84 9.93 -0.46
CA VAL A 46 -4.51 10.48 -0.78
C VAL A 46 -4.59 11.99 -0.99
N ALA A 47 -5.58 12.46 -1.75
CA ALA A 47 -5.74 13.88 -2.02
C ALA A 47 -6.03 14.70 -0.76
N GLU A 48 -6.79 14.12 0.18
CA GLU A 48 -7.21 14.82 1.41
C GLU A 48 -6.22 14.69 2.54
N GLN A 49 -5.63 13.51 2.73
CA GLN A 49 -4.82 13.19 3.90
C GLN A 49 -3.33 13.13 3.65
N MET A 50 -2.92 13.04 2.39
CA MET A 50 -1.51 13.02 1.99
C MET A 50 -0.64 12.05 2.81
N PRO A 51 -0.97 10.74 2.82
CA PRO A 51 -0.16 9.78 3.55
C PRO A 51 1.24 9.65 2.94
N GLN A 52 2.23 9.31 3.74
CA GLN A 52 3.59 9.07 3.26
C GLN A 52 3.72 7.70 2.59
N PHE A 53 2.96 6.73 3.05
CA PHE A 53 3.03 5.35 2.58
C PHE A 53 1.65 4.82 2.20
N VAL A 54 1.61 3.96 1.18
CA VAL A 54 0.36 3.30 0.74
C VAL A 54 0.63 1.82 0.54
N SER A 55 -0.19 0.99 1.19
CA SER A 55 -0.25 -0.45 0.94
C SER A 55 -1.45 -0.68 0.02
N MET A 56 -1.21 -1.15 -1.21
CA MET A 56 -2.23 -1.24 -2.25
C MET A 56 -2.45 -2.68 -2.69
N ASP A 57 -3.65 -3.21 -2.44
CA ASP A 57 -4.03 -4.51 -2.98
C ASP A 57 -4.19 -4.42 -4.49
N MET A 58 -3.66 -5.40 -5.20
CA MET A 58 -3.73 -5.45 -6.67
C MET A 58 -5.15 -5.72 -7.16
N ASN A 59 -5.84 -6.68 -6.56
CA ASN A 59 -7.10 -7.21 -7.05
C ASN A 59 -8.29 -6.62 -6.30
N MET A 60 -8.91 -5.61 -6.89
CA MET A 60 -10.09 -4.95 -6.32
C MET A 60 -11.12 -4.70 -7.42
N PRO A 61 -12.42 -4.65 -7.07
CA PRO A 61 -13.44 -4.20 -8.03
C PRO A 61 -13.17 -2.74 -8.45
N GLY A 62 -13.54 -2.41 -9.67
CA GLY A 62 -13.30 -1.07 -10.21
C GLY A 62 -11.89 -0.97 -10.77
N ILE A 63 -11.19 0.13 -10.48
CA ILE A 63 -9.82 0.26 -10.96
C ILE A 63 -8.91 -0.69 -10.18
N SER A 64 -7.94 -1.26 -10.88
CA SER A 64 -6.98 -2.18 -10.25
C SER A 64 -6.05 -1.41 -9.31
N GLY A 65 -5.42 -2.15 -8.39
CA GLY A 65 -4.41 -1.56 -7.51
C GLY A 65 -3.25 -0.95 -8.29
N LEU A 66 -2.83 -1.60 -9.38
CA LEU A 66 -1.75 -1.09 -10.23
C LEU A 66 -2.13 0.24 -10.86
N GLU A 67 -3.36 0.35 -11.39
CA GLU A 67 -3.82 1.60 -11.98
C GLU A 67 -3.95 2.71 -10.94
N ALA A 68 -4.54 2.42 -9.79
CA ALA A 68 -4.67 3.40 -8.71
C ALA A 68 -3.28 3.87 -8.24
N ALA A 69 -2.36 2.94 -8.03
CA ALA A 69 -1.00 3.26 -7.62
C ALA A 69 -0.28 4.11 -8.65
N GLY A 70 -0.47 3.80 -9.94
CA GLY A 70 0.10 4.59 -11.03
C GLY A 70 -0.39 6.03 -11.02
N ARG A 71 -1.69 6.23 -10.80
CA ARG A 71 -2.27 7.57 -10.72
C ARG A 71 -1.74 8.35 -9.52
N ILE A 72 -1.59 7.67 -8.38
CA ILE A 72 -1.02 8.31 -7.18
C ILE A 72 0.41 8.75 -7.47
N ARG A 73 1.22 7.90 -8.09
CA ARG A 73 2.62 8.21 -8.41
C ARG A 73 2.76 9.41 -9.34
N ILE A 74 1.86 9.56 -10.29
CA ILE A 74 1.90 10.68 -11.24
C ILE A 74 1.72 12.01 -10.50
N HIS A 75 0.77 12.08 -9.57
CA HIS A 75 0.43 13.32 -8.87
C HIS A 75 1.23 13.51 -7.58
N HIS A 76 1.72 12.43 -6.98
CA HIS A 76 2.42 12.45 -5.69
C HIS A 76 3.62 11.51 -5.74
N PRO A 77 4.68 11.87 -6.50
CA PRO A 77 5.83 10.97 -6.68
C PRO A 77 6.62 10.69 -5.40
N GLU A 78 6.42 11.51 -4.36
CA GLU A 78 7.07 11.33 -3.07
C GLU A 78 6.44 10.22 -2.21
N ILE A 79 5.19 9.83 -2.51
CA ILE A 79 4.51 8.78 -1.75
C ILE A 79 5.12 7.43 -2.13
N ARG A 80 5.47 6.65 -1.12
CA ARG A 80 6.00 5.29 -1.32
C ARG A 80 4.85 4.30 -1.29
N ILE A 81 4.75 3.47 -2.32
CA ILE A 81 3.63 2.56 -2.50
C ILE A 81 4.15 1.14 -2.60
N ALA A 82 3.54 0.23 -1.84
CA ALA A 82 3.78 -1.21 -1.92
C ALA A 82 2.55 -1.87 -2.52
N LEU A 83 2.72 -2.51 -3.67
CA LEU A 83 1.66 -3.26 -4.33
C LEU A 83 1.65 -4.69 -3.78
N CYS A 84 0.52 -5.11 -3.21
CA CYS A 84 0.37 -6.42 -2.60
C CYS A 84 -0.44 -7.33 -3.51
N THR A 85 0.11 -8.49 -3.87
CA THR A 85 -0.58 -9.41 -4.78
C THR A 85 -0.10 -10.85 -4.59
N ALA A 86 -1.00 -11.80 -4.83
CA ALA A 86 -0.64 -13.21 -4.93
C ALA A 86 -0.10 -13.56 -6.31
N ASN A 87 -0.27 -12.67 -7.29
CA ASN A 87 0.19 -12.89 -8.66
C ASN A 87 1.68 -12.60 -8.76
N ILE A 88 2.47 -13.66 -8.98
CA ILE A 88 3.93 -13.57 -9.05
C ILE A 88 4.44 -13.56 -10.49
N GLN A 89 3.55 -13.37 -11.48
CA GLN A 89 3.97 -13.33 -12.88
C GLN A 89 4.95 -12.17 -13.10
N GLU A 90 5.94 -12.43 -13.92
CA GLU A 90 6.99 -11.48 -14.21
C GLU A 90 6.45 -10.16 -14.77
N THR A 91 5.39 -10.23 -15.59
CA THR A 91 4.76 -9.04 -16.17
C THR A 91 4.21 -8.10 -15.10
N VAL A 92 3.65 -8.65 -14.03
CA VAL A 92 3.13 -7.85 -12.91
C VAL A 92 4.28 -7.18 -12.16
N GLN A 93 5.34 -7.94 -11.90
CA GLN A 93 6.52 -7.42 -11.21
C GLN A 93 7.21 -6.32 -12.03
N GLN A 94 7.33 -6.52 -13.33
CA GLN A 94 7.90 -5.53 -14.24
C GLN A 94 7.04 -4.26 -14.27
N GLY A 95 5.71 -4.42 -14.33
CA GLY A 95 4.80 -3.29 -14.31
C GLY A 95 4.94 -2.46 -13.03
N ALA A 96 5.06 -3.12 -11.89
CA ALA A 96 5.28 -2.45 -10.62
C ALA A 96 6.61 -1.71 -10.60
N ALA A 97 7.67 -2.35 -11.06
CA ALA A 97 9.00 -1.74 -11.11
C ALA A 97 9.03 -0.51 -12.02
N ILE A 98 8.43 -0.60 -13.20
CA ILE A 98 8.35 0.52 -14.15
C ILE A 98 7.59 1.68 -13.54
N ALA A 99 6.51 1.41 -12.80
CA ALA A 99 5.72 2.43 -12.14
C ALA A 99 6.39 3.00 -10.88
N GLY A 100 7.54 2.46 -10.47
CA GLY A 100 8.24 2.92 -9.27
C GLY A 100 7.61 2.42 -7.97
N LEU A 101 6.98 1.26 -8.02
CA LEU A 101 6.29 0.66 -6.88
C LEU A 101 7.13 -0.45 -6.27
N HIS A 102 6.98 -0.65 -4.96
CA HIS A 102 7.48 -1.85 -4.30
C HIS A 102 6.49 -2.98 -4.54
N PHE A 103 6.99 -4.21 -4.56
CA PHE A 103 6.17 -5.39 -4.80
C PHE A 103 6.22 -6.29 -3.56
N ILE A 104 5.04 -6.58 -2.99
CA ILE A 104 4.93 -7.45 -1.81
C ILE A 104 4.06 -8.64 -2.17
N LYS A 105 4.62 -9.83 -2.04
CA LYS A 105 3.92 -11.07 -2.35
C LYS A 105 3.00 -11.46 -1.19
N LYS A 106 1.73 -11.74 -1.50
CA LYS A 106 0.83 -12.35 -0.51
C LYS A 106 1.25 -13.79 -0.23
N PRO A 107 0.92 -14.39 0.91
CA PRO A 107 -0.09 -13.95 1.88
C PRO A 107 0.40 -12.85 2.83
N ILE A 108 -0.56 -12.21 3.49
CA ILE A 108 -0.28 -11.20 4.51
C ILE A 108 0.17 -11.91 5.78
N THR A 109 1.43 -11.72 6.13
CA THR A 109 2.05 -12.34 7.30
C THR A 109 2.96 -11.30 7.95
N GLU A 110 3.46 -11.60 9.15
CA GLU A 110 4.46 -10.73 9.79
C GLU A 110 5.69 -10.58 8.90
N GLU A 111 6.09 -11.64 8.19
CA GLU A 111 7.23 -11.59 7.29
C GLU A 111 6.98 -10.66 6.11
N SER A 112 5.84 -10.82 5.41
CA SER A 112 5.55 -10.00 4.22
C SER A 112 5.34 -8.53 4.61
N ILE A 113 4.66 -8.27 5.70
CA ILE A 113 4.43 -6.90 6.17
C ILE A 113 5.74 -6.30 6.70
N GLY A 114 6.60 -7.09 7.32
CA GLY A 114 7.93 -6.65 7.72
C GLY A 114 8.76 -6.18 6.54
N LYS A 115 8.69 -6.90 5.41
CA LYS A 115 9.34 -6.49 4.17
C LYS A 115 8.76 -5.19 3.63
N MET A 116 7.45 -5.03 3.72
CA MET A 116 6.76 -3.80 3.31
C MET A 116 7.27 -2.61 4.12
N VAL A 117 7.31 -2.74 5.44
CA VAL A 117 7.80 -1.68 6.32
C VAL A 117 9.24 -1.33 5.98
N ALA A 118 10.08 -2.33 5.75
CA ALA A 118 11.48 -2.11 5.36
C ALA A 118 11.58 -1.31 4.06
N CYS A 119 10.73 -1.61 3.07
CA CYS A 119 10.67 -0.85 1.82
C CYS A 119 10.29 0.61 2.06
N PHE A 120 9.32 0.85 2.93
CA PHE A 120 8.86 2.21 3.22
C PHE A 120 9.94 3.03 3.95
N GLU A 121 10.78 2.38 4.72
CA GLU A 121 11.77 3.07 5.55
C GLU A 121 13.14 3.24 4.88
N GLN A 122 13.28 2.80 3.65
CA GLN A 122 14.53 2.96 2.89
C GLN A 122 14.86 4.41 2.60
#